data_b0a2e9a9ad5d71c66664949775b170ad
#
_entry.id   b0a2e9a9ad5d71c66664949775b170ad
#
_cell.length_a   1.000
_cell.length_b   1.000
_cell.length_c   1.000
_cell.angle_alpha   90.00
_cell.angle_beta   90.00
_cell.angle_gamma   90.00
#
_symmetry.space_group_name_H-M   'P 1'
#
loop_
_entity.id
_entity.type
_entity.pdbx_description
1 polymer ?
#
loop_
_entity_poly.entity_id
_entity_poly.type
_entity_poly.pdbx_seq_one_letter_code
_entity_poly.pdbx_strand_id
1 'polypeptide(L)'
;VGAVLAAVLMLGFAGCDKLPTSSDSAATAAPTPTPEPEDLTVFAEGTTMDGIDISGMKLAEAEKVCRAAALKPYVNINVTVKSGDTEMTAKGSELTVVDTLDITLTRLLKSRKAGDYEMTYCLTLKNFENELKQRLGDFVVQAKDATVGSYDFDAGDFMFEDAVNGKKLDVYGTLAAVKAQFLKKTSGEVEAALQETAAKVTVDDLRKDFGMISSFETVSTNTENGNHNMGLALSRVNGTVLNPGDTFSYENIVGDSTNASTG
;
A
#
# COMPACT_ATOMS: atom_id res chain seq x y z
N VAL A 1 15.58 -10.53 27.44
CA VAL A 1 16.17 -11.64 28.18
C VAL A 1 15.03 -12.37 28.87
N GLY A 2 14.57 -13.48 28.34
CA GLY A 2 13.51 -14.32 28.90
C GLY A 2 13.69 -15.74 28.37
N ALA A 3 14.04 -16.63 29.26
CA ALA A 3 14.47 -17.99 29.00
C ALA A 3 13.28 -18.88 28.55
N VAL A 4 13.51 -19.66 27.50
CA VAL A 4 12.68 -20.78 27.10
C VAL A 4 13.13 -21.99 27.90
N LEU A 5 12.20 -22.58 28.67
CA LEU A 5 12.42 -23.82 29.40
C LEU A 5 11.93 -24.99 28.54
N ALA A 6 12.84 -25.77 28.01
CA ALA A 6 12.57 -27.02 27.35
C ALA A 6 12.55 -28.13 28.41
N ALA A 7 11.43 -28.80 28.60
CA ALA A 7 11.32 -29.98 29.42
C ALA A 7 11.57 -31.25 28.57
N VAL A 8 12.71 -31.90 28.85
CA VAL A 8 13.06 -33.21 28.33
C VAL A 8 12.46 -34.26 29.25
N LEU A 9 11.58 -35.12 28.76
CA LEU A 9 11.07 -36.30 29.49
C LEU A 9 11.97 -37.50 29.17
N MET A 10 12.71 -37.95 30.19
CA MET A 10 13.44 -39.21 30.18
C MET A 10 12.50 -40.36 30.49
N LEU A 11 12.52 -41.37 29.62
CA LEU A 11 11.95 -42.71 29.89
C LEU A 11 12.89 -43.49 30.80
N GLY A 12 12.36 -43.91 31.93
CA GLY A 12 13.02 -44.92 32.77
C GLY A 12 12.29 -46.25 32.69
N PHE A 13 13.02 -47.25 32.22
CA PHE A 13 12.64 -48.66 32.30
C PHE A 13 13.16 -49.26 33.61
N ALA A 14 12.32 -49.96 34.35
CA ALA A 14 12.65 -51.09 35.26
C ALA A 14 11.33 -51.60 35.80
N GLY A 15 11.01 -52.86 35.91
CA GLY A 15 11.67 -54.11 35.91
C GLY A 15 10.66 -55.09 36.51
N CYS A 16 10.65 -56.32 36.06
CA CYS A 16 9.80 -57.44 36.46
C CYS A 16 9.92 -57.78 37.98
N ASP A 17 8.88 -58.23 38.59
CA ASP A 17 8.71 -59.51 39.29
C ASP A 17 7.71 -59.44 40.44
N LYS A 18 6.77 -60.32 40.39
CA LYS A 18 6.23 -61.27 41.36
C LYS A 18 4.71 -61.42 41.33
N LEU A 19 4.28 -62.58 40.84
CA LEU A 19 2.97 -63.15 41.18
C LEU A 19 2.93 -63.56 42.66
N PRO A 20 1.78 -63.40 43.28
CA PRO A 20 1.26 -64.48 44.13
C PRO A 20 -0.11 -64.91 43.68
N THR A 21 -0.25 -66.23 43.69
CA THR A 21 -1.48 -66.99 43.58
C THR A 21 -2.31 -66.86 44.87
N SER A 22 -3.60 -66.69 44.75
CA SER A 22 -4.67 -67.56 45.25
C SER A 22 -5.97 -66.81 45.57
N SER A 23 -6.97 -67.32 44.91
CA SER A 23 -8.33 -67.69 45.39
C SER A 23 -9.24 -66.66 46.07
N ASP A 24 -10.38 -66.61 45.45
CA ASP A 24 -11.75 -66.53 45.94
C ASP A 24 -12.47 -65.20 45.84
N SER A 25 -13.59 -65.43 45.26
CA SER A 25 -14.88 -64.75 45.35
C SER A 25 -15.32 -63.96 44.10
N ALA A 26 -16.16 -64.64 43.36
CA ALA A 26 -16.93 -64.06 42.26
C ALA A 26 -17.88 -63.00 42.79
N ALA A 27 -17.50 -61.71 42.53
CA ALA A 27 -18.48 -60.65 42.44
C ALA A 27 -18.66 -60.38 40.92
N THR A 28 -19.89 -60.63 40.46
CA THR A 28 -20.33 -60.36 39.09
C THR A 28 -20.21 -58.87 38.89
N ALA A 29 -19.11 -58.42 38.28
CA ALA A 29 -18.95 -57.05 37.84
C ALA A 29 -19.98 -56.80 36.71
N ALA A 30 -20.76 -55.73 36.87
CA ALA A 30 -21.61 -55.22 35.80
C ALA A 30 -20.75 -55.01 34.54
N PRO A 31 -21.27 -55.30 33.34
CA PRO A 31 -20.50 -55.09 32.12
C PRO A 31 -20.08 -53.62 32.07
N THR A 32 -18.78 -53.37 32.04
CA THR A 32 -18.20 -52.09 31.70
C THR A 32 -18.74 -51.70 30.31
N PRO A 33 -19.38 -50.53 30.16
CA PRO A 33 -19.89 -50.12 28.85
C PRO A 33 -18.73 -50.18 27.87
N THR A 34 -18.89 -50.94 26.80
CA THR A 34 -17.96 -50.95 25.66
C THR A 34 -17.91 -49.49 25.17
N PRO A 35 -16.72 -48.87 25.09
CA PRO A 35 -16.67 -47.50 24.58
C PRO A 35 -17.24 -47.53 23.16
N GLU A 36 -18.19 -46.64 22.93
CA GLU A 36 -18.75 -46.40 21.61
C GLU A 36 -17.59 -46.06 20.64
N PRO A 37 -17.56 -46.65 19.43
CA PRO A 37 -16.45 -46.40 18.52
C PRO A 37 -16.35 -44.88 18.22
N GLU A 38 -15.22 -44.27 18.57
CA GLU A 38 -14.97 -42.86 18.32
C GLU A 38 -15.14 -42.54 16.83
N ASP A 39 -15.97 -41.55 16.50
CA ASP A 39 -16.09 -41.04 15.14
C ASP A 39 -14.79 -40.28 14.76
N LEU A 40 -13.97 -40.93 13.95
CA LEU A 40 -12.71 -40.39 13.50
C LEU A 40 -12.84 -39.21 12.49
N THR A 41 -14.08 -38.86 12.13
CA THR A 41 -14.36 -37.78 11.15
C THR A 41 -14.64 -36.43 11.82
N VAL A 42 -14.72 -36.40 13.17
CA VAL A 42 -15.01 -35.20 13.96
C VAL A 42 -13.88 -34.92 14.96
N PHE A 43 -13.77 -33.66 15.41
CA PHE A 43 -12.81 -33.28 16.44
C PHE A 43 -13.14 -33.91 17.80
N ALA A 44 -12.07 -34.22 18.54
CA ALA A 44 -12.20 -34.77 19.88
C ALA A 44 -12.89 -33.78 20.84
N GLU A 45 -13.64 -34.32 21.83
CA GLU A 45 -14.23 -33.53 22.90
C GLU A 45 -13.18 -32.68 23.63
N GLY A 46 -13.52 -31.43 23.97
CA GLY A 46 -12.63 -30.49 24.64
C GLY A 46 -11.58 -29.86 23.70
N THR A 47 -11.82 -29.84 22.38
CA THR A 47 -10.98 -29.15 21.44
C THR A 47 -11.52 -27.75 21.13
N THR A 48 -10.71 -26.72 21.38
CA THR A 48 -11.04 -25.32 21.04
C THR A 48 -10.04 -24.72 20.08
N MET A 49 -10.49 -23.74 19.29
CA MET A 49 -9.66 -22.92 18.40
C MET A 49 -9.98 -21.45 18.65
N ASP A 50 -9.01 -20.66 19.13
CA ASP A 50 -9.22 -19.27 19.59
C ASP A 50 -10.41 -19.13 20.56
N GLY A 51 -10.57 -20.09 21.46
CA GLY A 51 -11.68 -20.14 22.42
C GLY A 51 -13.02 -20.58 21.83
N ILE A 52 -13.06 -20.99 20.57
CA ILE A 52 -14.27 -21.54 19.93
C ILE A 52 -14.26 -23.05 20.11
N ASP A 53 -15.31 -23.59 20.72
CA ASP A 53 -15.51 -25.02 20.85
C ASP A 53 -15.79 -25.63 19.46
N ILE A 54 -14.90 -26.50 19.01
CA ILE A 54 -15.02 -27.27 17.77
C ILE A 54 -15.21 -28.76 17.99
N SER A 55 -15.44 -29.16 19.24
CA SER A 55 -15.74 -30.55 19.65
C SER A 55 -16.87 -31.14 18.80
N GLY A 56 -16.70 -32.35 18.30
CA GLY A 56 -17.71 -33.03 17.49
C GLY A 56 -18.01 -32.44 16.13
N MET A 57 -17.35 -31.33 15.75
CA MET A 57 -17.48 -30.74 14.40
C MET A 57 -16.70 -31.52 13.37
N LYS A 58 -17.17 -31.52 12.12
CA LYS A 58 -16.42 -31.95 10.96
C LYS A 58 -15.44 -30.87 10.53
N LEU A 59 -14.37 -31.26 9.82
CA LEU A 59 -13.32 -30.34 9.35
C LEU A 59 -13.87 -29.06 8.67
N ALA A 60 -14.76 -29.23 7.68
CA ALA A 60 -15.30 -28.10 6.92
C ALA A 60 -16.18 -27.18 7.76
N GLU A 61 -16.85 -27.73 8.78
CA GLU A 61 -17.66 -26.95 9.71
C GLU A 61 -16.79 -26.11 10.65
N ALA A 62 -15.76 -26.73 11.25
CA ALA A 62 -14.78 -26.05 12.09
C ALA A 62 -14.05 -24.94 11.33
N GLU A 63 -13.61 -25.19 10.09
CA GLU A 63 -13.00 -24.16 9.23
C GLU A 63 -13.93 -22.96 9.04
N LYS A 64 -15.19 -23.22 8.70
CA LYS A 64 -16.17 -22.16 8.46
C LYS A 64 -16.42 -21.32 9.71
N VAL A 65 -16.59 -21.96 10.86
CA VAL A 65 -16.87 -21.27 12.13
C VAL A 65 -15.66 -20.45 12.58
N CYS A 66 -14.46 -21.02 12.53
CA CYS A 66 -13.23 -20.34 12.92
C CYS A 66 -12.95 -19.12 12.02
N ARG A 67 -13.07 -19.26 10.70
CA ARG A 67 -12.87 -18.13 9.76
C ARG A 67 -13.91 -17.02 9.95
N ALA A 68 -15.16 -17.41 10.18
CA ALA A 68 -16.22 -16.43 10.46
C ALA A 68 -15.96 -15.66 11.74
N ALA A 69 -15.50 -16.34 12.79
CA ALA A 69 -15.16 -15.70 14.05
C ALA A 69 -13.95 -14.76 13.93
N ALA A 70 -12.93 -15.14 13.18
CA ALA A 70 -11.77 -14.29 12.91
C ALA A 70 -12.15 -12.98 12.21
N LEU A 71 -13.14 -12.99 11.31
CA LEU A 71 -13.61 -11.81 10.56
C LEU A 71 -14.66 -10.99 11.31
N LYS A 72 -15.38 -11.60 12.26
CA LYS A 72 -16.48 -10.94 12.99
C LYS A 72 -16.13 -9.56 13.58
N PRO A 73 -14.93 -9.34 14.18
CA PRO A 73 -14.59 -8.05 14.75
C PRO A 73 -14.46 -6.92 13.71
N TYR A 74 -14.32 -7.26 12.42
CA TYR A 74 -14.00 -6.31 11.35
C TYR A 74 -15.19 -6.01 10.43
N VAL A 75 -16.22 -6.84 10.39
CA VAL A 75 -17.30 -6.81 9.38
C VAL A 75 -17.99 -5.45 9.24
N ASN A 76 -18.11 -4.69 10.33
CA ASN A 76 -18.76 -3.38 10.36
C ASN A 76 -17.77 -2.21 10.33
N ILE A 77 -16.48 -2.49 10.15
CA ILE A 77 -15.43 -1.47 10.11
C ILE A 77 -15.24 -1.04 8.68
N ASN A 78 -15.12 0.27 8.45
CA ASN A 78 -14.76 0.86 7.18
C ASN A 78 -13.54 1.75 7.37
N VAL A 79 -12.60 1.67 6.44
CA VAL A 79 -11.41 2.51 6.41
C VAL A 79 -11.41 3.31 5.12
N THR A 80 -11.49 4.63 5.24
CA THR A 80 -11.44 5.55 4.09
C THR A 80 -10.01 5.98 3.84
N VAL A 81 -9.52 5.75 2.63
CA VAL A 81 -8.23 6.24 2.14
C VAL A 81 -8.47 7.58 1.46
N LYS A 82 -7.68 8.59 1.81
CA LYS A 82 -7.76 9.94 1.25
C LYS A 82 -6.46 10.37 0.60
N SER A 83 -6.57 11.16 -0.46
CA SER A 83 -5.46 11.90 -1.05
C SER A 83 -6.02 13.13 -1.78
N GLY A 84 -5.89 14.29 -1.19
CA GLY A 84 -6.57 15.50 -1.66
C GLY A 84 -8.09 15.28 -1.71
N ASP A 85 -8.68 15.51 -2.88
CA ASP A 85 -10.12 15.35 -3.12
C ASP A 85 -10.51 13.90 -3.50
N THR A 86 -9.55 13.00 -3.59
CA THR A 86 -9.80 11.60 -3.95
C THR A 86 -9.98 10.74 -2.71
N GLU A 87 -11.05 9.97 -2.69
CA GLU A 87 -11.37 9.07 -1.60
C GLU A 87 -11.70 7.66 -2.10
N MET A 88 -11.32 6.64 -1.31
CA MET A 88 -11.72 5.26 -1.49
C MET A 88 -11.98 4.61 -0.13
N THR A 89 -12.96 3.70 -0.07
CA THR A 89 -13.32 3.05 1.19
C THR A 89 -13.09 1.54 1.09
N ALA A 90 -12.22 1.03 1.97
CA ALA A 90 -12.08 -0.39 2.22
C ALA A 90 -13.10 -0.84 3.26
N LYS A 91 -13.91 -1.83 2.91
CA LYS A 91 -14.98 -2.33 3.80
C LYS A 91 -14.53 -3.59 4.51
N GLY A 92 -14.80 -3.69 5.81
CA GLY A 92 -14.49 -4.86 6.61
C GLY A 92 -15.25 -6.11 6.15
N SER A 93 -16.42 -5.95 5.53
CA SER A 93 -17.19 -7.06 4.94
C SER A 93 -16.49 -7.69 3.73
N GLU A 94 -15.48 -7.03 3.15
CA GLU A 94 -14.70 -7.50 2.00
C GLU A 94 -13.34 -8.08 2.42
N LEU A 95 -13.04 -8.06 3.73
CA LEU A 95 -11.87 -8.71 4.28
C LEU A 95 -11.95 -10.23 4.08
N THR A 96 -10.82 -10.81 3.76
CA THR A 96 -10.63 -12.25 3.76
C THR A 96 -9.41 -12.60 4.61
N VAL A 97 -9.37 -13.84 5.09
CA VAL A 97 -8.22 -14.36 5.83
C VAL A 97 -7.37 -15.23 4.92
N VAL A 98 -6.06 -15.08 5.04
CA VAL A 98 -5.08 -16.05 4.56
C VAL A 98 -4.48 -16.69 5.79
N ASP A 99 -4.65 -17.99 5.94
CA ASP A 99 -4.33 -18.73 7.13
C ASP A 99 -3.76 -20.12 6.79
N THR A 100 -3.33 -20.81 7.82
CA THR A 100 -2.94 -22.21 7.78
C THR A 100 -3.94 -23.10 8.50
N LEU A 101 -5.18 -22.61 8.65
CA LEU A 101 -6.23 -23.23 9.46
C LEU A 101 -6.56 -24.63 8.98
N ASP A 102 -6.72 -24.83 7.66
CA ASP A 102 -6.99 -26.11 7.03
C ASP A 102 -5.91 -27.16 7.38
N ILE A 103 -4.64 -26.78 7.31
CA ILE A 103 -3.49 -27.64 7.65
C ILE A 103 -3.52 -27.94 9.15
N THR A 104 -3.76 -26.92 9.99
CA THR A 104 -3.77 -27.06 11.43
C THR A 104 -4.92 -27.94 11.87
N LEU A 105 -6.14 -27.67 11.41
CA LEU A 105 -7.31 -28.48 11.73
C LEU A 105 -7.20 -29.92 11.22
N THR A 106 -6.66 -30.13 10.01
CA THR A 106 -6.40 -31.48 9.48
C THR A 106 -5.43 -32.26 10.40
N ARG A 107 -4.39 -31.59 10.89
CA ARG A 107 -3.43 -32.20 11.83
C ARG A 107 -4.07 -32.53 13.16
N LEU A 108 -4.87 -31.61 13.71
CA LEU A 108 -5.59 -31.83 14.97
C LEU A 108 -6.58 -32.96 14.86
N LEU A 109 -7.37 -33.02 13.80
CA LEU A 109 -8.31 -34.10 13.55
C LEU A 109 -7.61 -35.47 13.52
N LYS A 110 -6.45 -35.56 12.85
CA LYS A 110 -5.64 -36.78 12.80
C LYS A 110 -4.98 -37.15 14.11
N SER A 111 -4.57 -36.16 14.89
CA SER A 111 -3.87 -36.40 16.17
C SER A 111 -4.80 -36.80 17.31
N ARG A 112 -6.09 -36.53 17.18
CA ARG A 112 -7.13 -36.79 18.20
C ARG A 112 -6.82 -36.18 19.58
N LYS A 113 -6.00 -35.12 19.59
CA LYS A 113 -5.65 -34.45 20.85
C LYS A 113 -6.61 -33.29 21.09
N ALA A 114 -7.33 -33.39 22.22
CA ALA A 114 -8.08 -32.28 22.76
C ALA A 114 -7.15 -31.22 23.34
N GLY A 115 -7.63 -29.99 23.43
CA GLY A 115 -6.89 -28.84 23.99
C GLY A 115 -7.23 -27.52 23.33
N ASP A 116 -6.63 -26.48 23.86
CA ASP A 116 -6.81 -25.11 23.38
C ASP A 116 -5.74 -24.79 22.34
N TYR A 117 -6.17 -24.36 21.17
CA TYR A 117 -5.30 -24.03 20.05
C TYR A 117 -5.57 -22.62 19.56
N GLU A 118 -4.56 -21.99 18.98
CA GLU A 118 -4.63 -20.65 18.39
C GLU A 118 -4.47 -20.73 16.88
N MET A 119 -5.23 -19.89 16.17
CA MET A 119 -5.15 -19.74 14.73
C MET A 119 -4.20 -18.59 14.35
N THR A 120 -3.25 -18.88 13.48
CA THR A 120 -2.42 -17.84 12.86
C THR A 120 -3.02 -17.45 11.51
N TYR A 121 -3.33 -16.17 11.32
CA TYR A 121 -3.89 -15.65 10.09
C TYR A 121 -3.43 -14.24 9.78
N CYS A 122 -3.51 -13.89 8.49
CA CYS A 122 -3.32 -12.53 8.02
C CYS A 122 -4.59 -12.03 7.32
N LEU A 123 -4.97 -10.79 7.57
CA LEU A 123 -6.06 -10.14 6.86
C LEU A 123 -5.60 -9.75 5.45
N THR A 124 -6.45 -9.94 4.46
CA THR A 124 -6.22 -9.51 3.09
C THR A 124 -7.41 -8.75 2.53
N LEU A 125 -7.12 -7.78 1.67
CA LEU A 125 -8.04 -6.83 1.04
C LEU A 125 -7.91 -6.93 -0.48
N LYS A 126 -7.98 -8.13 -1.03
CA LYS A 126 -7.68 -8.37 -2.45
C LYS A 126 -8.54 -7.54 -3.41
N ASN A 127 -9.83 -7.38 -3.11
CA ASN A 127 -10.72 -6.56 -3.94
C ASN A 127 -10.32 -5.09 -3.88
N PHE A 128 -10.12 -4.55 -2.69
CA PHE A 128 -9.67 -3.17 -2.50
C PHE A 128 -8.29 -2.91 -3.11
N GLU A 129 -7.36 -3.86 -3.04
CA GLU A 129 -6.07 -3.77 -3.73
C GLU A 129 -6.23 -3.66 -5.25
N ASN A 130 -7.13 -4.45 -5.84
CA ASN A 130 -7.40 -4.38 -7.27
C ASN A 130 -8.05 -3.04 -7.66
N GLU A 131 -8.98 -2.53 -6.86
CA GLU A 131 -9.58 -1.22 -7.06
C GLU A 131 -8.56 -0.09 -6.96
N LEU A 132 -7.66 -0.12 -5.96
CA LEU A 132 -6.54 0.83 -5.85
C LEU A 132 -5.67 0.83 -7.11
N LYS A 133 -5.34 -0.37 -7.64
CA LYS A 133 -4.54 -0.50 -8.86
C LYS A 133 -5.26 0.03 -10.09
N GLN A 134 -6.58 -0.15 -10.19
CA GLN A 134 -7.40 0.38 -11.29
C GLN A 134 -7.48 1.90 -11.24
N ARG A 135 -7.57 2.47 -10.04
CA ARG A 135 -7.67 3.91 -9.81
C ARG A 135 -6.31 4.58 -9.55
N LEU A 136 -5.20 3.90 -9.85
CA LEU A 136 -3.85 4.44 -9.64
C LEU A 136 -3.68 5.83 -10.27
N GLY A 137 -4.26 6.06 -11.45
CA GLY A 137 -4.21 7.34 -12.16
C GLY A 137 -4.86 8.50 -11.41
N ASP A 138 -5.87 8.23 -10.58
CA ASP A 138 -6.59 9.24 -9.81
C ASP A 138 -5.71 9.86 -8.70
N PHE A 139 -4.63 9.15 -8.33
CA PHE A 139 -3.69 9.53 -7.28
C PHE A 139 -2.34 10.03 -7.82
N VAL A 140 -2.24 10.29 -9.13
CA VAL A 140 -1.00 10.73 -9.76
C VAL A 140 -0.98 12.25 -9.87
N VAL A 141 0.04 12.87 -9.30
CA VAL A 141 0.44 14.25 -9.60
C VAL A 141 1.64 14.18 -10.55
N GLN A 142 1.48 14.73 -11.75
CA GLN A 142 2.56 14.72 -12.74
C GLN A 142 3.72 15.61 -12.29
N ALA A 143 4.94 15.12 -12.49
CA ALA A 143 6.13 15.96 -12.34
C ALA A 143 6.13 17.06 -13.40
N LYS A 144 6.58 18.25 -13.03
CA LYS A 144 6.83 19.38 -13.94
C LYS A 144 8.32 19.59 -14.01
N ASP A 145 8.87 19.50 -15.22
CA ASP A 145 10.27 19.81 -15.48
C ASP A 145 10.54 21.32 -15.32
N ALA A 146 11.76 21.67 -14.94
CA ALA A 146 12.21 23.05 -14.94
C ALA A 146 12.11 23.64 -16.36
N THR A 147 11.80 24.92 -16.44
CA THR A 147 11.74 25.65 -17.71
C THR A 147 12.59 26.90 -17.67
N VAL A 148 13.08 27.29 -18.85
CA VAL A 148 13.80 28.55 -19.02
C VAL A 148 12.77 29.64 -19.30
N GLY A 149 12.83 30.71 -18.54
CA GLY A 149 12.09 31.94 -18.80
C GLY A 149 12.88 32.95 -19.65
N SER A 150 12.58 34.23 -19.42
CA SER A 150 13.29 35.31 -20.09
C SER A 150 14.68 35.52 -19.51
N TYR A 151 15.55 36.21 -20.29
CA TYR A 151 16.82 36.70 -19.80
C TYR A 151 16.58 38.00 -19.00
N ASP A 152 17.12 38.08 -17.81
CA ASP A 152 17.11 39.28 -16.96
C ASP A 152 18.40 40.08 -17.26
N PHE A 153 18.26 41.22 -17.92
CA PHE A 153 19.40 42.07 -18.31
C PHE A 153 20.08 42.76 -17.13
N ASP A 154 19.31 43.03 -16.07
CA ASP A 154 19.83 43.69 -14.86
C ASP A 154 20.64 42.70 -14.02
N ALA A 155 20.15 41.47 -13.90
CA ALA A 155 20.84 40.40 -13.22
C ALA A 155 21.95 39.75 -14.07
N GLY A 156 21.88 39.88 -15.39
CA GLY A 156 22.81 39.25 -16.33
C GLY A 156 22.68 37.73 -16.41
N ASP A 157 21.51 37.19 -16.16
CA ASP A 157 21.27 35.74 -16.12
C ASP A 157 19.87 35.39 -16.68
N PHE A 158 19.67 34.13 -16.99
CA PHE A 158 18.34 33.61 -17.33
C PHE A 158 17.50 33.40 -16.08
N MET A 159 16.22 33.70 -16.19
CA MET A 159 15.23 33.32 -15.19
C MET A 159 14.81 31.86 -15.45
N PHE A 160 14.75 31.05 -14.40
CA PHE A 160 14.31 29.68 -14.48
C PHE A 160 13.09 29.47 -13.59
N GLU A 161 12.16 28.62 -14.06
CA GLU A 161 11.12 28.09 -13.20
C GLU A 161 11.59 26.73 -12.66
N ASP A 162 11.45 26.55 -11.34
CA ASP A 162 11.89 25.33 -10.67
C ASP A 162 11.08 24.12 -11.12
N ALA A 163 11.77 22.99 -11.17
CA ALA A 163 11.13 21.70 -11.32
C ALA A 163 10.27 21.37 -10.10
N VAL A 164 9.14 20.72 -10.34
CA VAL A 164 8.27 20.20 -9.27
C VAL A 164 8.19 18.70 -9.39
N ASN A 165 8.57 17.99 -8.33
CA ASN A 165 8.44 16.55 -8.29
C ASN A 165 6.96 16.15 -8.34
N GLY A 166 6.69 15.10 -9.06
CA GLY A 166 5.40 14.46 -9.08
C GLY A 166 5.21 13.51 -7.89
N LYS A 167 4.01 12.99 -7.77
CA LYS A 167 3.66 11.98 -6.77
C LYS A 167 2.82 10.90 -7.41
N LYS A 168 3.04 9.65 -7.04
CA LYS A 168 2.23 8.49 -7.45
C LYS A 168 1.84 7.66 -6.23
N LEU A 169 0.71 6.98 -6.32
CA LEU A 169 0.24 6.10 -5.25
C LEU A 169 1.25 4.97 -4.99
N ASP A 170 1.65 4.81 -3.74
CA ASP A 170 2.26 3.59 -3.23
C ASP A 170 1.15 2.65 -2.76
N VAL A 171 0.79 1.69 -3.61
CA VAL A 171 -0.28 0.72 -3.32
C VAL A 171 0.05 -0.10 -2.07
N TYR A 172 1.30 -0.55 -1.92
CA TYR A 172 1.67 -1.40 -0.79
C TYR A 172 1.70 -0.63 0.53
N GLY A 173 2.25 0.58 0.53
CA GLY A 173 2.23 1.47 1.69
C GLY A 173 0.81 1.82 2.11
N THR A 174 -0.05 2.13 1.16
CA THR A 174 -1.48 2.42 1.41
C THR A 174 -2.20 1.21 1.99
N LEU A 175 -2.03 0.01 1.42
CA LEU A 175 -2.61 -1.22 1.96
C LEU A 175 -2.10 -1.54 3.36
N ALA A 176 -0.82 -1.28 3.64
CA ALA A 176 -0.26 -1.47 4.99
C ALA A 176 -0.93 -0.53 6.00
N ALA A 177 -1.14 0.75 5.64
CA ALA A 177 -1.84 1.72 6.49
C ALA A 177 -3.31 1.30 6.73
N VAL A 178 -4.01 0.86 5.69
CA VAL A 178 -5.40 0.36 5.79
C VAL A 178 -5.48 -0.86 6.72
N LYS A 179 -4.59 -1.84 6.54
CA LYS A 179 -4.52 -3.03 7.41
C LYS A 179 -4.23 -2.66 8.86
N ALA A 180 -3.29 -1.74 9.09
CA ALA A 180 -2.97 -1.25 10.43
C ALA A 180 -4.18 -0.58 11.10
N GLN A 181 -5.02 0.14 10.34
CA GLN A 181 -6.24 0.72 10.86
C GLN A 181 -7.29 -0.37 11.19
N PHE A 182 -7.47 -1.38 10.34
CA PHE A 182 -8.34 -2.52 10.66
C PHE A 182 -7.91 -3.24 11.96
N LEU A 183 -6.61 -3.42 12.19
CA LEU A 183 -6.10 -4.06 13.40
C LEU A 183 -6.46 -3.31 14.70
N LYS A 184 -6.74 -2.00 14.62
CA LYS A 184 -7.26 -1.23 15.76
C LYS A 184 -8.74 -1.55 16.05
N LYS A 185 -9.40 -2.30 15.17
CA LYS A 185 -10.84 -2.68 15.28
C LYS A 185 -11.78 -1.47 15.35
N THR A 186 -11.41 -0.37 14.68
CA THR A 186 -12.18 0.87 14.60
C THR A 186 -12.20 1.40 13.18
N SER A 187 -13.35 1.92 12.76
CA SER A 187 -13.42 2.70 11.50
C SER A 187 -12.57 3.95 11.61
N GLY A 188 -12.06 4.43 10.48
CA GLY A 188 -11.22 5.62 10.47
C GLY A 188 -10.78 6.00 9.07
N GLU A 189 -9.96 7.04 9.00
CA GLU A 189 -9.39 7.56 7.78
C GLU A 189 -7.87 7.35 7.81
N VAL A 190 -7.29 7.10 6.65
CA VAL A 190 -5.86 7.00 6.45
C VAL A 190 -5.49 7.78 5.19
N GLU A 191 -4.36 8.49 5.23
CA GLU A 191 -3.81 9.12 4.04
C GLU A 191 -3.20 8.06 3.12
N ALA A 192 -3.41 8.23 1.81
CA ALA A 192 -2.76 7.39 0.80
C ALA A 192 -1.24 7.57 0.90
N ALA A 193 -0.52 6.48 0.97
CA ALA A 193 0.93 6.54 0.86
C ALA A 193 1.31 6.95 -0.57
N LEU A 194 2.12 7.99 -0.70
CA LEU A 194 2.56 8.53 -1.97
C LEU A 194 4.08 8.40 -2.10
N GLN A 195 4.52 7.99 -3.28
CA GLN A 195 5.93 7.96 -3.65
C GLN A 195 6.24 9.13 -4.57
N GLU A 196 7.29 9.87 -4.30
CA GLU A 196 7.75 10.94 -5.17
C GLU A 196 8.25 10.39 -6.51
N THR A 197 7.97 11.14 -7.58
CA THR A 197 8.50 10.91 -8.92
C THR A 197 9.31 12.14 -9.30
N ALA A 198 10.60 11.98 -9.44
CA ALA A 198 11.48 13.11 -9.79
C ALA A 198 11.11 13.70 -11.16
N ALA A 199 11.20 15.02 -11.27
CA ALA A 199 11.22 15.70 -12.54
C ALA A 199 12.45 15.24 -13.36
N LYS A 200 12.33 15.27 -14.67
CA LYS A 200 13.40 14.79 -15.57
C LYS A 200 14.48 15.84 -15.78
N VAL A 201 14.10 17.12 -15.73
CA VAL A 201 14.98 18.24 -15.97
C VAL A 201 14.91 19.17 -14.76
N THR A 202 16.05 19.45 -14.17
CA THR A 202 16.21 20.40 -13.06
C THR A 202 16.75 21.74 -13.55
N VAL A 203 16.69 22.78 -12.72
CA VAL A 203 17.35 24.06 -13.03
C VAL A 203 18.85 23.88 -13.20
N ASP A 204 19.48 23.00 -12.42
CA ASP A 204 20.91 22.72 -12.54
C ASP A 204 21.26 22.05 -13.87
N ASP A 205 20.36 21.25 -14.45
CA ASP A 205 20.56 20.69 -15.78
C ASP A 205 20.44 21.76 -16.85
N LEU A 206 19.43 22.63 -16.76
CA LEU A 206 19.27 23.74 -17.68
C LEU A 206 20.47 24.73 -17.64
N ARG A 207 20.97 25.03 -16.44
CA ARG A 207 22.13 25.94 -16.29
C ARG A 207 23.40 25.45 -16.96
N LYS A 208 23.53 24.15 -17.24
CA LYS A 208 24.68 23.61 -18.00
C LYS A 208 24.63 23.98 -19.49
N ASP A 209 23.40 24.13 -20.01
CA ASP A 209 23.16 24.29 -21.45
C ASP A 209 22.81 25.74 -21.82
N PHE A 210 22.47 26.57 -20.83
CA PHE A 210 22.08 27.97 -21.05
C PHE A 210 23.15 28.94 -20.54
N GLY A 211 23.61 29.77 -21.44
CA GLY A 211 24.53 30.87 -21.14
C GLY A 211 24.39 31.97 -22.17
N MET A 212 24.74 33.19 -21.80
CA MET A 212 24.78 34.30 -22.77
C MET A 212 25.86 34.05 -23.83
N ILE A 213 25.46 33.90 -25.07
CA ILE A 213 26.38 33.73 -26.19
C ILE A 213 26.96 35.08 -26.64
N SER A 214 26.10 36.10 -26.70
CA SER A 214 26.49 37.47 -27.04
C SER A 214 25.44 38.47 -26.57
N SER A 215 25.86 39.70 -26.35
CA SER A 215 24.98 40.85 -26.14
C SER A 215 25.38 41.99 -27.07
N PHE A 216 24.43 42.78 -27.49
CA PHE A 216 24.64 43.97 -28.27
C PHE A 216 23.71 45.09 -27.78
N GLU A 217 24.27 46.27 -27.57
CA GLU A 217 23.55 47.45 -27.12
C GLU A 217 23.63 48.53 -28.20
N THR A 218 22.54 49.24 -28.37
CA THR A 218 22.49 50.40 -29.26
C THR A 218 21.69 51.51 -28.62
N VAL A 219 22.12 52.75 -28.88
CA VAL A 219 21.42 53.97 -28.45
C VAL A 219 20.47 54.40 -29.54
N SER A 220 19.17 54.48 -29.21
CA SER A 220 18.19 54.97 -30.19
C SER A 220 18.17 56.48 -30.27
N THR A 221 18.13 56.97 -31.48
CA THR A 221 17.93 58.37 -31.81
C THR A 221 16.54 58.67 -32.37
N ASN A 222 15.62 57.71 -32.26
CA ASN A 222 14.25 57.82 -32.74
C ASN A 222 13.41 58.80 -31.94
N THR A 223 12.21 59.14 -32.47
CA THR A 223 11.17 59.87 -31.75
C THR A 223 10.65 59.00 -30.57
N GLU A 224 9.95 59.62 -29.62
CA GLU A 224 9.34 58.92 -28.49
C GLU A 224 8.40 57.80 -28.93
N ASN A 225 7.57 58.04 -29.96
CA ASN A 225 6.67 57.02 -30.49
C ASN A 225 7.46 55.89 -31.18
N GLY A 226 8.56 56.21 -31.86
CA GLY A 226 9.44 55.21 -32.46
C GLY A 226 10.12 54.32 -31.41
N ASN A 227 10.55 54.92 -30.31
CA ASN A 227 11.12 54.17 -29.19
C ASN A 227 10.07 53.29 -28.49
N HIS A 228 8.84 53.80 -28.33
CA HIS A 228 7.74 53.01 -27.78
C HIS A 228 7.45 51.75 -28.63
N ASN A 229 7.34 51.94 -29.96
CA ASN A 229 7.08 50.79 -30.87
C ASN A 229 8.23 49.82 -30.90
N MET A 230 9.47 50.27 -30.85
CA MET A 230 10.65 49.39 -30.76
C MET A 230 10.65 48.61 -29.43
N GLY A 231 10.36 49.27 -28.31
CA GLY A 231 10.24 48.62 -27.02
C GLY A 231 9.14 47.54 -27.01
N LEU A 232 8.00 47.84 -27.64
CA LEU A 232 6.91 46.88 -27.79
C LEU A 232 7.30 45.67 -28.63
N ALA A 233 7.98 45.89 -29.73
CA ALA A 233 8.49 44.82 -30.59
C ALA A 233 9.52 43.94 -29.85
N LEU A 234 10.47 44.55 -29.14
CA LEU A 234 11.46 43.81 -28.33
C LEU A 234 10.83 43.03 -27.20
N SER A 235 9.77 43.57 -26.53
CA SER A 235 9.06 42.85 -25.48
C SER A 235 8.35 41.57 -25.99
N ARG A 236 7.90 41.59 -27.25
CA ARG A 236 7.29 40.41 -27.89
C ARG A 236 8.33 39.35 -28.31
N VAL A 237 9.54 39.78 -28.67
CA VAL A 237 10.66 38.88 -29.04
C VAL A 237 11.31 38.26 -27.79
N ASN A 238 11.35 39.03 -26.70
CA ASN A 238 11.97 38.57 -25.45
C ASN A 238 11.31 37.27 -24.94
N GLY A 239 12.12 36.31 -24.54
CA GLY A 239 11.67 34.99 -24.10
C GLY A 239 11.37 33.98 -25.22
N THR A 240 11.62 34.34 -26.52
CA THR A 240 11.46 33.36 -27.60
C THR A 240 12.51 32.26 -27.47
N VAL A 241 12.07 31.02 -27.45
CA VAL A 241 12.92 29.82 -27.40
C VAL A 241 12.87 29.13 -28.77
N LEU A 242 14.02 28.83 -29.33
CA LEU A 242 14.16 28.08 -30.58
C LEU A 242 14.88 26.76 -30.31
N ASN A 243 14.32 25.67 -30.77
CA ASN A 243 14.99 24.37 -30.75
C ASN A 243 15.89 24.24 -32.02
N PRO A 244 16.82 23.30 -32.00
CA PRO A 244 17.62 23.02 -33.21
C PRO A 244 16.73 22.70 -34.42
N GLY A 245 16.85 23.51 -35.48
CA GLY A 245 16.04 23.42 -36.71
C GLY A 245 14.82 24.33 -36.77
N ASP A 246 14.47 25.03 -35.67
CA ASP A 246 13.39 26.00 -35.68
C ASP A 246 13.78 27.24 -36.47
N THR A 247 12.78 27.92 -37.05
CA THR A 247 12.95 29.16 -37.78
C THR A 247 12.35 30.30 -36.95
N PHE A 248 13.18 31.33 -36.69
CA PHE A 248 12.71 32.56 -36.12
C PHE A 248 12.01 33.43 -37.19
N SER A 249 10.75 33.75 -36.97
CA SER A 249 9.99 34.66 -37.81
C SER A 249 9.58 35.89 -37.01
N TYR A 250 10.24 37.03 -37.30
CA TYR A 250 9.95 38.30 -36.65
C TYR A 250 8.46 38.70 -36.83
N GLU A 251 7.94 38.61 -38.05
CA GLU A 251 6.56 38.99 -38.37
C GLU A 251 5.53 38.12 -37.65
N ASN A 252 5.81 36.82 -37.46
CA ASN A 252 4.92 35.94 -36.73
C ASN A 252 4.87 36.28 -35.23
N ILE A 253 5.98 36.78 -34.69
CA ILE A 253 6.10 37.09 -33.25
C ILE A 253 5.61 38.50 -32.95
N VAL A 254 6.03 39.48 -33.71
CA VAL A 254 5.75 40.90 -33.50
C VAL A 254 4.43 41.33 -34.12
N GLY A 255 4.01 40.64 -35.19
CA GLY A 255 2.84 40.99 -35.99
C GLY A 255 3.22 41.91 -37.16
N ASP A 256 2.21 42.27 -37.96
CA ASP A 256 2.42 43.17 -39.11
C ASP A 256 2.79 44.58 -38.62
N SER A 257 4.07 44.94 -38.85
CA SER A 257 4.63 46.22 -38.45
C SER A 257 4.11 47.41 -39.31
N THR A 258 3.37 47.12 -40.39
CA THR A 258 2.77 48.13 -41.26
C THR A 258 1.34 48.47 -40.91
N ASN A 259 0.73 47.69 -40.03
CA ASN A 259 -0.66 47.89 -39.62
C ASN A 259 -0.76 48.86 -38.45
N ALA A 260 -1.27 50.06 -38.70
CA ALA A 260 -1.46 51.11 -37.69
C ALA A 260 -2.39 50.69 -36.49
N SER A 261 -3.15 49.64 -36.63
CA SER A 261 -4.04 49.14 -35.57
C SER A 261 -3.34 48.24 -34.57
N THR A 262 -2.15 47.77 -34.82
CA THR A 262 -1.38 46.85 -33.98
C THR A 262 -0.32 47.49 -33.12
N GLY A 263 -0.08 48.77 -33.24
CA GLY A 263 0.90 49.48 -32.38
C GLY A 263 1.19 50.90 -32.73
#